data_7bcd38d537bdfa88bb481c66cc66b0e3
#
_entry.id   7bcd38d537bdfa88bb481c66cc66b0e3
#
_cell.length_a   1.000
_cell.length_b   1.000
_cell.length_c   1.000
_cell.angle_alpha   90.00
_cell.angle_beta   90.00
_cell.angle_gamma   90.00
#
_symmetry.space_group_name_H-M   'P 1'
#
loop_
_entity.id
_entity.type
_entity.pdbx_description
1 polymer ?
#
loop_
_entity_poly.entity_id
_entity_poly.type
_entity_poly.pdbx_seq_one_letter_code
_entity_poly.pdbx_strand_id
1 'polypeptide(L)'
;MFEQCTIRGVQFVSARFLAPMAGYTHSAFRRLLGELGGCGALWTEMLDARQVIAEDFRKSPWVKRRPSDGFTFYQLMARAGDPLDRVLGLLAAQGVEAVDLNLACDAFSIRACEAGSSLFEDLAALARVARESRRHWPGLLTAKVRLGRQRPDWEIRFAERLRLLEDAGFDALVVHPRFFEDKFRRRARLELLPWVATQTRLPLIANGDLAGVESVAAHLPCLESASGIMIGRMAIVCPWLFACWDGAPREVDHAAVWGRLCDYVAEDFPAAAALRRVQMFTKYFAANFAFGHRFRVEIANAPNLEQARERAHEFFARSPQMLAHRTVAGL
;
A
#
# COMPACT_ATOMS: atom_id res chain seq x y z
N MET A 1 5.72 3.37 19.82
CA MET A 1 6.02 2.12 19.04
C MET A 1 5.99 2.47 17.56
N PHE A 2 7.08 2.20 16.84
CA PHE A 2 7.27 2.61 15.44
C PHE A 2 7.11 4.13 15.22
N GLU A 3 7.76 4.92 16.06
CA GLU A 3 7.67 6.38 16.03
C GLU A 3 8.53 6.95 14.92
N GLN A 4 9.76 6.51 14.78
CA GLN A 4 10.71 6.99 13.79
C GLN A 4 11.52 5.84 13.19
N CYS A 5 11.99 6.00 11.96
CA CYS A 5 13.04 5.16 11.38
C CYS A 5 13.86 5.96 10.37
N THR A 6 15.06 5.46 10.11
CA THR A 6 15.95 6.03 9.09
C THR A 6 16.29 4.94 8.07
N ILE A 7 16.08 5.21 6.79
CA ILE A 7 16.46 4.32 5.68
C ILE A 7 17.29 5.13 4.70
N ARG A 8 18.52 4.70 4.42
CA ARG A 8 19.47 5.40 3.52
C ARG A 8 19.61 6.91 3.85
N GLY A 9 19.69 7.27 5.13
CA GLY A 9 19.80 8.67 5.54
C GLY A 9 18.51 9.49 5.47
N VAL A 10 17.42 8.94 4.92
CA VAL A 10 16.08 9.58 4.96
C VAL A 10 15.43 9.26 6.30
N GLN A 11 15.16 10.29 7.08
CA GLN A 11 14.48 10.16 8.36
C GLN A 11 12.96 10.27 8.16
N PHE A 12 12.23 9.23 8.57
CA PHE A 12 10.78 9.22 8.60
C PHE A 12 10.30 9.57 10.00
N VAL A 13 9.46 10.59 10.10
CA VAL A 13 8.88 11.06 11.37
C VAL A 13 7.91 10.06 12.00
N SER A 14 7.51 9.06 11.24
CA SER A 14 6.72 7.92 11.67
C SER A 14 7.17 6.68 10.90
N ALA A 15 7.43 5.58 11.60
CA ALA A 15 7.77 4.30 10.98
C ALA A 15 6.53 3.46 10.64
N ARG A 16 5.40 4.13 10.38
CA ARG A 16 4.11 3.57 10.00
C ARG A 16 3.76 4.02 8.59
N PHE A 17 3.59 3.09 7.69
CA PHE A 17 3.51 3.33 6.25
C PHE A 17 2.20 2.82 5.65
N LEU A 18 1.70 3.51 4.60
CA LEU A 18 0.56 3.05 3.81
C LEU A 18 1.01 2.02 2.77
N ALA A 19 0.35 0.87 2.71
CA ALA A 19 0.62 -0.14 1.68
C ALA A 19 0.09 0.28 0.30
N PRO A 20 0.78 -0.07 -0.80
CA PRO A 20 0.26 0.05 -2.16
C PRO A 20 -0.95 -0.87 -2.34
N MET A 21 -2.07 -0.31 -2.81
CA MET A 21 -3.32 -1.05 -3.01
C MET A 21 -3.99 -0.63 -4.31
N ALA A 22 -4.01 -1.54 -5.28
CA ALA A 22 -4.65 -1.31 -6.58
C ALA A 22 -6.13 -0.94 -6.40
N GLY A 23 -6.54 0.16 -7.02
CA GLY A 23 -7.86 0.71 -6.93
C GLY A 23 -8.12 1.64 -5.74
N TYR A 24 -7.16 1.79 -4.83
CA TYR A 24 -7.34 2.57 -3.60
C TYR A 24 -6.28 3.66 -3.42
N THR A 25 -5.00 3.37 -3.60
CA THR A 25 -3.93 4.35 -3.28
C THR A 25 -3.64 5.32 -4.42
N HIS A 26 -4.69 5.73 -5.14
CA HIS A 26 -4.68 6.86 -6.08
C HIS A 26 -4.54 8.20 -5.36
N SER A 27 -4.25 9.27 -6.10
CA SER A 27 -3.96 10.61 -5.56
C SER A 27 -5.03 11.14 -4.60
N ALA A 28 -6.32 10.92 -4.89
CA ALA A 28 -7.42 11.38 -4.03
C ALA A 28 -7.37 10.72 -2.63
N PHE A 29 -7.07 9.42 -2.56
CA PHE A 29 -6.96 8.73 -1.27
C PHE A 29 -5.67 9.08 -0.53
N ARG A 30 -4.54 9.21 -1.25
CA ARG A 30 -3.29 9.68 -0.64
C ARG A 30 -3.44 11.10 -0.07
N ARG A 31 -4.12 12.01 -0.80
CA ARG A 31 -4.47 13.34 -0.30
C ARG A 31 -5.24 13.27 1.01
N LEU A 32 -6.29 12.44 1.07
CA LEU A 32 -7.09 12.29 2.30
C LEU A 32 -6.23 11.85 3.48
N LEU A 33 -5.37 10.86 3.29
CA LEU A 33 -4.48 10.36 4.34
C LEU A 33 -3.41 11.38 4.72
N GLY A 34 -2.83 12.09 3.76
CA GLY A 34 -1.84 13.12 4.01
C GLY A 34 -2.39 14.29 4.82
N GLU A 35 -3.64 14.72 4.54
CA GLU A 35 -4.33 15.76 5.29
C GLU A 35 -4.74 15.31 6.71
N LEU A 36 -5.07 14.03 6.89
CA LEU A 36 -5.32 13.45 8.21
C LEU A 36 -4.02 13.30 9.03
N GLY A 37 -2.91 13.00 8.36
CA GLY A 37 -1.57 12.95 8.95
C GLY A 37 -1.23 11.64 9.67
N GLY A 38 -0.04 11.62 10.32
CA GLY A 38 0.46 10.52 11.14
C GLY A 38 1.10 9.36 10.38
N CYS A 39 0.98 9.31 9.04
CA CYS A 39 1.64 8.34 8.19
C CYS A 39 3.06 8.82 7.83
N GLY A 40 4.07 7.94 7.96
CA GLY A 40 5.46 8.29 7.65
C GLY A 40 5.75 8.39 6.16
N ALA A 41 5.13 7.53 5.36
CA ALA A 41 5.16 7.61 3.91
C ALA A 41 3.96 6.90 3.29
N LEU A 42 3.58 7.36 2.10
CA LEU A 42 2.51 6.81 1.27
C LEU A 42 3.11 6.03 0.09
N TRP A 43 2.37 5.07 -0.43
CA TRP A 43 2.70 4.38 -1.68
C TRP A 43 1.65 4.69 -2.75
N THR A 44 2.08 4.85 -3.99
CA THR A 44 1.16 4.85 -5.13
C THR A 44 0.50 3.49 -5.30
N GLU A 45 -0.48 3.39 -6.19
CA GLU A 45 -0.85 2.10 -6.75
C GLU A 45 0.34 1.52 -7.53
N MET A 46 0.27 0.25 -7.88
CA MET A 46 1.24 -0.41 -8.73
C MET A 46 1.20 0.18 -10.15
N LEU A 47 2.28 0.80 -10.57
CA LEU A 47 2.45 1.46 -11.86
C LEU A 47 3.14 0.50 -12.84
N ASP A 48 2.55 0.27 -14.01
CA ASP A 48 3.23 -0.48 -15.07
C ASP A 48 4.39 0.34 -15.64
N ALA A 49 5.61 -0.21 -15.59
CA ALA A 49 6.82 0.47 -16.01
C ALA A 49 6.76 0.97 -17.47
N ARG A 50 6.03 0.25 -18.36
CA ARG A 50 5.86 0.66 -19.77
C ARG A 50 4.84 1.78 -19.92
N GLN A 51 3.81 1.80 -19.07
CA GLN A 51 2.71 2.76 -19.17
C GLN A 51 3.02 4.09 -18.47
N VAL A 52 3.78 4.06 -17.38
CA VAL A 52 4.11 5.26 -16.60
C VAL A 52 4.81 6.35 -17.42
N ILE A 53 5.50 5.98 -18.49
CA ILE A 53 6.17 6.92 -19.41
C ILE A 53 5.15 7.84 -20.13
N ALA A 54 3.92 7.38 -20.35
CA ALA A 54 2.88 8.13 -21.01
C ALA A 54 1.98 8.93 -20.04
N GLU A 55 2.20 8.82 -18.73
CA GLU A 55 1.38 9.49 -17.72
C GLU A 55 1.70 10.98 -17.61
N ASP A 56 0.64 11.79 -17.53
CA ASP A 56 0.76 13.21 -17.17
C ASP A 56 0.81 13.35 -15.64
N PHE A 57 1.98 13.64 -15.08
CA PHE A 57 2.21 13.76 -13.63
C PHE A 57 1.42 14.89 -12.96
N ARG A 58 0.84 15.80 -13.71
CA ARG A 58 -0.02 16.88 -13.18
C ARG A 58 -1.49 16.46 -13.10
N LYS A 59 -1.93 15.53 -13.96
CA LYS A 59 -3.35 15.17 -14.13
C LYS A 59 -3.66 13.75 -13.69
N SER A 60 -2.80 12.79 -14.04
CA SER A 60 -3.08 11.38 -13.83
C SER A 60 -3.19 11.04 -12.34
N PRO A 61 -4.30 10.48 -11.87
CA PRO A 61 -4.49 10.12 -10.48
C PRO A 61 -3.55 9.02 -9.99
N TRP A 62 -2.88 8.32 -10.90
CA TRP A 62 -1.93 7.27 -10.56
C TRP A 62 -0.60 7.83 -10.07
N VAL A 63 -0.09 8.85 -10.75
CA VAL A 63 1.24 9.43 -10.54
C VAL A 63 1.23 10.84 -9.95
N LYS A 64 0.10 11.55 -10.03
CA LYS A 64 -0.07 12.90 -9.50
C LYS A 64 0.24 12.93 -8.01
N ARG A 65 1.07 13.87 -7.59
CA ARG A 65 1.42 14.15 -6.20
C ARG A 65 0.89 15.51 -5.78
N ARG A 66 0.42 15.60 -4.56
CA ARG A 66 -0.03 16.85 -3.93
C ARG A 66 0.88 17.18 -2.74
N PRO A 67 0.97 18.45 -2.31
CA PRO A 67 1.79 18.80 -1.14
C PRO A 67 1.43 18.04 0.14
N SER A 68 0.13 17.69 0.31
CA SER A 68 -0.36 16.89 1.43
C SER A 68 0.09 15.43 1.40
N ASP A 69 0.50 14.88 0.26
CA ASP A 69 0.92 13.47 0.16
C ASP A 69 2.20 13.18 0.98
N GLY A 70 2.98 14.21 1.33
CA GLY A 70 4.24 14.02 2.06
C GLY A 70 5.22 13.14 1.29
N PHE A 71 5.98 12.29 1.98
CA PHE A 71 6.93 11.37 1.34
C PHE A 71 6.17 10.24 0.65
N THR A 72 6.42 10.05 -0.65
CA THR A 72 5.65 9.10 -1.46
C THR A 72 6.57 8.19 -2.27
N PHE A 73 6.40 6.87 -2.07
CA PHE A 73 7.02 5.84 -2.89
C PHE A 73 6.18 5.58 -4.14
N TYR A 74 6.84 5.56 -5.28
CA TYR A 74 6.24 5.15 -6.55
C TYR A 74 6.51 3.66 -6.77
N GLN A 75 5.47 2.83 -6.63
CA GLN A 75 5.62 1.39 -6.78
C GLN A 75 5.56 0.99 -8.25
N LEU A 76 6.63 0.40 -8.77
CA LEU A 76 6.73 -0.09 -10.13
C LEU A 76 6.45 -1.59 -10.23
N MET A 77 5.65 -1.95 -11.21
CA MET A 77 5.53 -3.28 -11.78
C MET A 77 6.48 -3.35 -12.98
N ALA A 78 7.61 -4.00 -12.80
CA ALA A 78 8.67 -4.11 -13.79
C ALA A 78 8.86 -5.55 -14.28
N ARG A 79 9.44 -5.68 -15.48
CA ARG A 79 9.78 -6.94 -16.12
C ARG A 79 11.22 -6.88 -16.67
N ALA A 80 11.81 -8.02 -16.90
CA ALA A 80 13.07 -8.07 -17.64
C ALA A 80 12.86 -7.53 -19.07
N GLY A 81 13.65 -6.53 -19.46
CA GLY A 81 13.55 -5.86 -20.77
C GLY A 81 12.62 -4.64 -20.81
N ASP A 82 12.04 -4.23 -19.70
CA ASP A 82 11.38 -2.92 -19.62
C ASP A 82 12.43 -1.79 -19.72
N PRO A 83 12.07 -0.62 -20.28
CA PRO A 83 12.98 0.51 -20.46
C PRO A 83 13.20 1.26 -19.13
N LEU A 84 13.82 0.59 -18.14
CA LEU A 84 13.97 1.10 -16.77
C LEU A 84 14.83 2.36 -16.72
N ASP A 85 15.79 2.53 -17.63
CA ASP A 85 16.57 3.76 -17.79
C ASP A 85 15.66 4.97 -18.06
N ARG A 86 14.74 4.85 -19.00
CA ARG A 86 13.77 5.91 -19.34
C ARG A 86 12.76 6.13 -18.25
N VAL A 87 12.22 5.05 -17.66
CA VAL A 87 11.22 5.11 -16.58
C VAL A 87 11.78 5.82 -15.36
N LEU A 88 12.93 5.37 -14.88
CA LEU A 88 13.56 5.91 -13.67
C LEU A 88 14.11 7.32 -13.90
N GLY A 89 14.64 7.59 -15.10
CA GLY A 89 15.03 8.94 -15.50
C GLY A 89 13.85 9.91 -15.52
N LEU A 90 12.68 9.48 -16.01
CA LEU A 90 11.44 10.27 -15.96
C LEU A 90 11.01 10.54 -14.51
N LEU A 91 10.97 9.51 -13.67
CA LEU A 91 10.58 9.67 -12.25
C LEU A 91 11.52 10.64 -11.53
N ALA A 92 12.82 10.53 -11.76
CA ALA A 92 13.80 11.47 -11.21
C ALA A 92 13.57 12.92 -11.68
N ALA A 93 13.29 13.12 -12.98
CA ALA A 93 12.97 14.44 -13.55
C ALA A 93 11.66 15.01 -12.99
N GLN A 94 10.72 14.18 -12.53
CA GLN A 94 9.50 14.60 -11.85
C GLN A 94 9.68 14.83 -10.34
N GLY A 95 10.90 14.73 -9.81
CA GLY A 95 11.20 14.94 -8.39
C GLY A 95 10.68 13.82 -7.49
N VAL A 96 10.51 12.61 -8.02
CA VAL A 96 10.19 11.43 -7.20
C VAL A 96 11.38 11.11 -6.30
N GLU A 97 11.13 10.86 -5.02
CA GLU A 97 12.16 10.64 -4.00
C GLU A 97 12.47 9.16 -3.78
N ALA A 98 11.47 8.31 -3.99
CA ALA A 98 11.58 6.89 -3.69
C ALA A 98 10.83 6.01 -4.71
N VAL A 99 11.45 4.89 -5.06
CA VAL A 99 10.88 3.85 -5.92
C VAL A 99 10.81 2.54 -5.14
N ASP A 100 9.72 1.81 -5.34
CA ASP A 100 9.51 0.48 -4.77
C ASP A 100 9.23 -0.52 -5.89
N LEU A 101 9.87 -1.67 -5.89
CA LEU A 101 9.56 -2.75 -6.84
C LEU A 101 8.48 -3.68 -6.28
N ASN A 102 7.42 -3.88 -7.07
CA ASN A 102 6.42 -4.89 -6.77
C ASN A 102 6.92 -6.28 -7.12
N LEU A 103 7.20 -7.08 -6.10
CA LEU A 103 7.59 -8.49 -6.21
C LEU A 103 6.60 -9.42 -5.48
N ALA A 104 5.41 -8.89 -5.12
CA ALA A 104 4.46 -9.57 -4.26
C ALA A 104 3.11 -9.89 -4.93
N CYS A 105 2.77 -9.19 -6.03
CA CYS A 105 1.46 -9.34 -6.66
C CYS A 105 1.38 -10.66 -7.44
N ASP A 106 0.41 -11.53 -7.05
CA ASP A 106 0.17 -12.83 -7.68
C ASP A 106 -1.15 -12.85 -8.47
N ALA A 107 -1.66 -11.69 -8.91
CA ALA A 107 -2.82 -11.64 -9.80
C ALA A 107 -2.49 -12.27 -11.16
N PHE A 108 -3.45 -13.00 -11.73
CA PHE A 108 -3.23 -13.73 -13.00
C PHE A 108 -2.70 -12.81 -14.10
N SER A 109 -3.31 -11.63 -14.29
CA SER A 109 -2.89 -10.65 -15.29
C SER A 109 -1.45 -10.16 -15.10
N ILE A 110 -0.99 -10.04 -13.84
CA ILE A 110 0.37 -9.61 -13.51
C ILE A 110 1.38 -10.72 -13.79
N ARG A 111 1.04 -11.96 -13.40
CA ARG A 111 1.88 -13.13 -13.68
C ARG A 111 2.03 -13.40 -15.18
N ALA A 112 0.93 -13.27 -15.92
CA ALA A 112 0.92 -13.44 -17.37
C ALA A 112 1.82 -12.43 -18.10
N CYS A 113 2.13 -11.29 -17.45
CA CYS A 113 3.07 -10.30 -17.93
C CYS A 113 4.49 -10.49 -17.37
N GLU A 114 4.83 -11.61 -16.75
CA GLU A 114 6.15 -11.91 -16.16
C GLU A 114 6.61 -10.88 -15.10
N ALA A 115 5.65 -10.24 -14.41
CA ALA A 115 5.90 -9.25 -13.37
C ALA A 115 5.45 -9.75 -11.97
N GLY A 116 5.70 -8.96 -10.95
CA GLY A 116 5.26 -9.25 -9.58
C GLY A 116 5.83 -10.58 -9.07
N SER A 117 4.93 -11.55 -8.74
CA SER A 117 5.33 -12.86 -8.25
C SER A 117 6.12 -13.69 -9.28
N SER A 118 5.83 -13.55 -10.57
CA SER A 118 6.60 -14.24 -11.63
C SER A 118 8.03 -13.74 -11.70
N LEU A 119 8.24 -12.42 -11.62
CA LEU A 119 9.57 -11.83 -11.55
C LEU A 119 10.32 -12.29 -10.30
N PHE A 120 9.65 -12.36 -9.15
CA PHE A 120 10.25 -12.84 -7.91
C PHE A 120 10.71 -14.30 -7.98
N GLU A 121 9.98 -15.15 -8.71
CA GLU A 121 10.32 -16.59 -8.87
C GLU A 121 11.46 -16.81 -9.88
N ASP A 122 11.62 -15.94 -10.87
CA ASP A 122 12.70 -16.02 -11.87
C ASP A 122 13.95 -15.26 -11.37
N LEU A 123 14.92 -15.99 -10.82
CA LEU A 123 16.13 -15.40 -10.23
C LEU A 123 16.95 -14.61 -11.24
N ALA A 124 17.04 -15.08 -12.50
CA ALA A 124 17.84 -14.42 -13.53
C ALA A 124 17.19 -13.10 -13.99
N ALA A 125 15.86 -13.11 -14.17
CA ALA A 125 15.09 -11.92 -14.47
C ALA A 125 15.13 -10.91 -13.32
N LEU A 126 14.95 -11.39 -12.08
CA LEU A 126 15.03 -10.56 -10.87
C LEU A 126 16.39 -9.88 -10.74
N ALA A 127 17.49 -10.63 -10.92
CA ALA A 127 18.85 -10.10 -10.87
C ALA A 127 19.09 -9.00 -11.90
N ARG A 128 18.51 -9.14 -13.08
CA ARG A 128 18.61 -8.15 -14.15
C ARG A 128 17.83 -6.88 -13.79
N VAL A 129 16.56 -7.02 -13.44
CA VAL A 129 15.69 -5.89 -13.05
C VAL A 129 16.25 -5.16 -11.82
N ALA A 130 16.73 -5.89 -10.82
CA ALA A 130 17.27 -5.29 -9.60
C ALA A 130 18.53 -4.44 -9.89
N ARG A 131 19.49 -4.98 -10.67
CA ARG A 131 20.70 -4.24 -11.06
C ARG A 131 20.39 -3.02 -11.91
N GLU A 132 19.52 -3.16 -12.92
CA GLU A 132 19.11 -2.03 -13.78
C GLU A 132 18.36 -0.97 -12.97
N SER A 133 17.49 -1.37 -12.03
CA SER A 133 16.79 -0.43 -11.15
C SER A 133 17.80 0.39 -10.33
N ARG A 134 18.77 -0.24 -9.66
CA ARG A 134 19.77 0.50 -8.89
C ARG A 134 20.69 1.34 -9.75
N ARG A 135 21.08 0.85 -10.91
CA ARG A 135 21.95 1.57 -11.84
C ARG A 135 21.37 2.91 -12.27
N HIS A 136 20.06 2.95 -12.51
CA HIS A 136 19.38 4.12 -13.05
C HIS A 136 18.59 4.93 -12.00
N TRP A 137 18.53 4.44 -10.74
CA TRP A 137 17.84 5.13 -9.66
C TRP A 137 18.80 5.50 -8.52
N PRO A 138 19.13 6.80 -8.35
CA PRO A 138 20.04 7.23 -7.29
C PRO A 138 19.34 7.39 -5.92
N GLY A 139 18.01 7.55 -5.92
CA GLY A 139 17.19 7.76 -4.73
C GLY A 139 16.94 6.50 -3.90
N LEU A 140 16.02 6.59 -2.97
CA LEU A 140 15.60 5.48 -2.12
C LEU A 140 14.93 4.39 -2.96
N LEU A 141 15.42 3.14 -2.86
CA LEU A 141 14.95 1.98 -3.62
C LEU A 141 14.59 0.83 -2.69
N THR A 142 13.30 0.44 -2.70
CA THR A 142 12.79 -0.67 -1.90
C THR A 142 12.15 -1.74 -2.76
N ALA A 143 11.89 -2.90 -2.17
CA ALA A 143 11.11 -3.94 -2.82
C ALA A 143 10.06 -4.50 -1.86
N LYS A 144 8.84 -4.70 -2.37
CA LYS A 144 7.77 -5.34 -1.62
C LYS A 144 7.65 -6.80 -2.04
N VAL A 145 7.90 -7.71 -1.08
CA VAL A 145 8.01 -9.16 -1.30
C VAL A 145 6.97 -9.95 -0.50
N ARG A 146 6.70 -11.18 -0.96
CA ARG A 146 6.09 -12.28 -0.20
C ARG A 146 7.08 -13.42 -0.08
N LEU A 147 6.73 -14.47 0.71
CA LEU A 147 7.59 -15.65 0.92
C LEU A 147 7.87 -16.48 -0.34
N GLY A 148 7.26 -16.15 -1.47
CA GLY A 148 7.34 -16.94 -2.69
C GLY A 148 6.28 -18.03 -2.73
N ARG A 149 6.57 -19.12 -3.47
CA ARG A 149 5.72 -20.30 -3.53
C ARG A 149 6.00 -21.24 -2.36
N GLN A 150 4.94 -21.88 -1.85
CA GLN A 150 5.04 -22.87 -0.81
C GLN A 150 5.66 -24.18 -1.37
N ARG A 151 6.97 -24.35 -1.17
CA ARG A 151 7.79 -25.50 -1.61
C ARG A 151 8.68 -25.97 -0.46
N PRO A 152 9.21 -27.21 -0.49
CA PRO A 152 10.12 -27.68 0.57
C PRO A 152 11.37 -26.84 0.74
N ASP A 153 11.88 -26.24 -0.33
CA ASP A 153 13.10 -25.42 -0.37
C ASP A 153 12.82 -23.89 -0.34
N TRP A 154 11.62 -23.47 0.10
CA TRP A 154 11.20 -22.06 0.06
C TRP A 154 12.13 -21.13 0.87
N GLU A 155 12.64 -21.59 2.01
CA GLU A 155 13.55 -20.78 2.86
C GLU A 155 14.83 -20.44 2.13
N ILE A 156 15.46 -21.43 1.49
CA ILE A 156 16.69 -21.27 0.72
C ILE A 156 16.44 -20.29 -0.42
N ARG A 157 15.38 -20.50 -1.18
CA ARG A 157 15.00 -19.63 -2.31
C ARG A 157 14.69 -18.22 -1.86
N PHE A 158 13.97 -18.05 -0.78
CA PHE A 158 13.62 -16.74 -0.25
C PHE A 158 14.89 -15.99 0.18
N ALA A 159 15.75 -16.63 0.99
CA ALA A 159 17.02 -16.05 1.44
C ALA A 159 17.93 -15.65 0.25
N GLU A 160 18.00 -16.49 -0.79
CA GLU A 160 18.75 -16.18 -2.01
C GLU A 160 18.28 -14.89 -2.68
N ARG A 161 16.96 -14.67 -2.76
CA ARG A 161 16.36 -13.47 -3.35
C ARG A 161 16.58 -12.23 -2.49
N LEU A 162 16.52 -12.37 -1.16
CA LEU A 162 16.83 -11.25 -0.27
C LEU A 162 18.28 -10.80 -0.42
N ARG A 163 19.23 -11.75 -0.48
CA ARG A 163 20.66 -11.45 -0.72
C ARG A 163 20.86 -10.80 -2.08
N LEU A 164 20.21 -11.30 -3.12
CA LEU A 164 20.27 -10.71 -4.46
C LEU A 164 19.83 -9.24 -4.45
N LEU A 165 18.72 -8.90 -3.77
CA LEU A 165 18.24 -7.53 -3.65
C LEU A 165 19.21 -6.66 -2.82
N GLU A 166 19.78 -7.20 -1.75
CA GLU A 166 20.80 -6.55 -0.94
C GLU A 166 22.06 -6.25 -1.76
N ASP A 167 22.58 -7.26 -2.47
CA ASP A 167 23.78 -7.13 -3.32
C ASP A 167 23.54 -6.19 -4.52
N ALA A 168 22.32 -6.09 -5.00
CA ALA A 168 21.92 -5.11 -6.01
C ALA A 168 21.82 -3.68 -5.48
N GLY A 169 21.92 -3.46 -4.16
CA GLY A 169 21.94 -2.15 -3.52
C GLY A 169 20.55 -1.59 -3.20
N PHE A 170 19.56 -2.44 -2.92
CA PHE A 170 18.30 -2.00 -2.34
C PHE A 170 18.51 -1.47 -0.92
N ASP A 171 17.64 -0.56 -0.48
CA ASP A 171 17.80 0.18 0.76
C ASP A 171 16.90 -0.35 1.90
N ALA A 172 15.80 -1.05 1.58
CA ALA A 172 14.93 -1.73 2.52
C ALA A 172 14.00 -2.73 1.82
N LEU A 173 13.40 -3.62 2.60
CA LEU A 173 12.43 -4.60 2.13
C LEU A 173 11.10 -4.46 2.88
N VAL A 174 9.99 -4.44 2.14
CA VAL A 174 8.66 -4.59 2.71
C VAL A 174 8.27 -6.07 2.63
N VAL A 175 8.20 -6.74 3.77
CA VAL A 175 7.95 -8.18 3.84
C VAL A 175 6.53 -8.46 4.26
N HIS A 176 5.76 -9.12 3.37
CA HIS A 176 4.45 -9.66 3.67
C HIS A 176 4.56 -11.19 3.80
N PRO A 177 4.66 -11.75 5.03
CA PRO A 177 5.01 -13.13 5.27
C PRO A 177 3.83 -14.08 4.99
N ARG A 178 3.41 -14.13 3.74
CA ARG A 178 2.44 -15.07 3.15
C ARG A 178 3.04 -15.68 1.90
N PHE A 179 2.74 -16.95 1.65
CA PHE A 179 2.99 -17.56 0.34
C PHE A 179 2.02 -17.01 -0.72
N PHE A 180 2.36 -17.14 -1.98
CA PHE A 180 1.48 -16.68 -3.05
C PHE A 180 0.14 -17.42 -3.06
N GLU A 181 0.16 -18.71 -2.73
CA GLU A 181 -1.02 -19.60 -2.66
C GLU A 181 -1.99 -19.19 -1.53
N ASP A 182 -1.50 -18.60 -0.45
CA ASP A 182 -2.33 -18.19 0.70
C ASP A 182 -3.32 -17.09 0.32
N LYS A 183 -2.99 -16.23 -0.66
CA LYS A 183 -3.73 -15.02 -1.02
C LYS A 183 -4.03 -14.19 0.23
N PHE A 184 -5.31 -14.00 0.56
CA PHE A 184 -5.77 -13.37 1.81
C PHE A 184 -6.61 -14.31 2.69
N ARG A 185 -6.64 -15.61 2.37
CA ARG A 185 -7.42 -16.61 3.09
C ARG A 185 -6.74 -17.11 4.36
N ARG A 186 -5.41 -17.17 4.35
CA ARG A 186 -4.61 -17.55 5.53
C ARG A 186 -4.04 -16.29 6.19
N ARG A 187 -3.72 -16.38 7.48
CA ARG A 187 -3.06 -15.31 8.22
C ARG A 187 -1.63 -15.10 7.73
N ALA A 188 -1.12 -13.86 7.88
CA ALA A 188 0.31 -13.59 7.71
C ALA A 188 1.09 -14.27 8.82
N ARG A 189 2.21 -14.90 8.46
CA ARG A 189 3.10 -15.62 9.38
C ARG A 189 4.12 -14.64 9.98
N LEU A 190 3.62 -13.70 10.79
CA LEU A 190 4.47 -12.65 11.39
C LEU A 190 5.60 -13.25 12.24
N GLU A 191 5.41 -14.46 12.78
CA GLU A 191 6.41 -15.25 13.50
C GLU A 191 7.66 -15.57 12.67
N LEU A 192 7.61 -15.45 11.36
CA LEU A 192 8.78 -15.64 10.48
C LEU A 192 9.65 -14.39 10.35
N LEU A 193 9.17 -13.21 10.75
CA LEU A 193 9.93 -11.96 10.58
C LEU A 193 11.30 -11.97 11.31
N PRO A 194 11.44 -12.49 12.54
CA PRO A 194 12.75 -12.61 13.17
C PRO A 194 13.72 -13.47 12.36
N TRP A 195 13.25 -14.57 11.78
CA TRP A 195 14.07 -15.39 10.87
C TRP A 195 14.43 -14.62 9.60
N VAL A 196 13.47 -13.92 8.99
CA VAL A 196 13.73 -13.09 7.80
C VAL A 196 14.83 -12.07 8.06
N ALA A 197 14.82 -11.43 9.25
CA ALA A 197 15.83 -10.46 9.66
C ALA A 197 17.24 -11.06 9.74
N THR A 198 17.38 -12.38 9.95
CA THR A 198 18.70 -13.05 9.91
C THR A 198 19.19 -13.34 8.49
N GLN A 199 18.34 -13.21 7.48
CA GLN A 199 18.68 -13.55 6.09
C GLN A 199 19.20 -12.35 5.29
N THR A 200 19.08 -11.12 5.79
CA THR A 200 19.52 -9.90 5.13
C THR A 200 19.91 -8.83 6.15
N ARG A 201 20.77 -7.90 5.75
CA ARG A 201 21.14 -6.71 6.55
C ARG A 201 20.21 -5.51 6.24
N LEU A 202 19.34 -5.63 5.24
CA LEU A 202 18.43 -4.56 4.88
C LEU A 202 17.38 -4.32 5.98
N PRO A 203 17.05 -3.06 6.28
CA PRO A 203 15.91 -2.72 7.12
C PRO A 203 14.63 -3.39 6.63
N LEU A 204 13.86 -3.99 7.55
CA LEU A 204 12.60 -4.65 7.23
C LEU A 204 11.42 -3.77 7.61
N ILE A 205 10.45 -3.66 6.72
CA ILE A 205 9.14 -3.08 6.99
C ILE A 205 8.14 -4.23 7.01
N ALA A 206 7.54 -4.49 8.18
CA ALA A 206 6.60 -5.59 8.36
C ALA A 206 5.23 -5.25 7.77
N ASN A 207 4.67 -6.15 6.97
CA ASN A 207 3.34 -5.99 6.37
C ASN A 207 2.52 -7.27 6.51
N GLY A 208 1.22 -7.15 6.67
CA GLY A 208 0.27 -8.27 6.73
C GLY A 208 -0.48 -8.33 8.06
N ASP A 209 -1.81 -8.32 7.94
CA ASP A 209 -2.79 -8.42 9.04
C ASP A 209 -2.58 -7.43 10.22
N LEU A 210 -1.78 -6.40 10.03
CA LEU A 210 -1.62 -5.31 10.98
C LEU A 210 -2.79 -4.34 10.84
N ALA A 211 -3.59 -4.18 11.89
CA ALA A 211 -4.85 -3.48 11.86
C ALA A 211 -4.90 -2.23 12.76
N GLY A 212 -3.85 -1.94 13.50
CA GLY A 212 -3.77 -0.82 14.43
C GLY A 212 -2.92 -1.15 15.65
N VAL A 213 -2.95 -0.28 16.64
CA VAL A 213 -2.11 -0.35 17.85
C VAL A 213 -2.26 -1.69 18.59
N GLU A 214 -3.50 -2.12 18.82
CA GLU A 214 -3.77 -3.39 19.53
C GLU A 214 -3.21 -4.61 18.78
N SER A 215 -3.41 -4.62 17.46
CA SER A 215 -2.89 -5.68 16.59
C SER A 215 -1.36 -5.71 16.59
N VAL A 216 -0.72 -4.54 16.57
CA VAL A 216 0.75 -4.42 16.61
C VAL A 216 1.28 -4.84 17.98
N ALA A 217 0.63 -4.42 19.08
CA ALA A 217 1.00 -4.81 20.45
C ALA A 217 0.92 -6.33 20.64
N ALA A 218 -0.14 -6.96 20.12
CA ALA A 218 -0.31 -8.42 20.18
C ALA A 218 0.78 -9.23 19.45
N HIS A 219 1.45 -8.62 18.46
CA HIS A 219 2.49 -9.26 17.66
C HIS A 219 3.89 -8.66 17.90
N LEU A 220 4.06 -7.87 18.95
CA LEU A 220 5.29 -7.12 19.20
C LEU A 220 6.55 -7.99 19.17
N PRO A 221 6.62 -9.18 19.80
CA PRO A 221 7.83 -10.02 19.75
C PRO A 221 8.25 -10.42 18.33
N CYS A 222 7.28 -10.55 17.42
CA CYS A 222 7.55 -10.85 16.01
C CYS A 222 8.00 -9.60 15.21
N LEU A 223 7.68 -8.42 15.70
CA LEU A 223 7.90 -7.14 15.03
C LEU A 223 9.15 -6.40 15.51
N GLU A 224 9.80 -6.85 16.57
CA GLU A 224 11.01 -6.20 17.14
C GLU A 224 12.17 -6.11 16.14
N SER A 225 12.25 -7.06 15.22
CA SER A 225 13.24 -7.05 14.15
C SER A 225 12.92 -6.13 12.98
N ALA A 226 11.73 -5.51 12.97
CA ALA A 226 11.30 -4.62 11.91
C ALA A 226 11.62 -3.16 12.24
N SER A 227 12.14 -2.43 11.24
CA SER A 227 12.39 -0.98 11.33
C SER A 227 11.11 -0.15 11.17
N GLY A 228 10.04 -0.75 10.67
CA GLY A 228 8.75 -0.09 10.48
C GLY A 228 7.63 -1.08 10.16
N ILE A 229 6.42 -0.58 10.12
CA ILE A 229 5.22 -1.35 9.77
C ILE A 229 4.48 -0.73 8.60
N MET A 230 3.85 -1.58 7.79
CA MET A 230 3.04 -1.13 6.66
C MET A 230 1.61 -1.67 6.78
N ILE A 231 0.62 -0.76 6.74
CA ILE A 231 -0.80 -1.08 6.90
C ILE A 231 -1.52 -0.88 5.57
N GLY A 232 -2.32 -1.87 5.20
CA GLY A 232 -3.11 -1.85 3.96
C GLY A 232 -4.59 -1.59 4.23
N ARG A 233 -5.42 -2.60 4.05
CA ARG A 233 -6.89 -2.53 4.04
C ARG A 233 -7.49 -1.80 5.24
N MET A 234 -6.86 -1.88 6.41
CA MET A 234 -7.36 -1.18 7.59
C MET A 234 -7.25 0.35 7.47
N ALA A 235 -6.29 0.87 6.70
CA ALA A 235 -6.22 2.29 6.39
C ALA A 235 -7.37 2.76 5.46
N ILE A 236 -8.01 1.84 4.72
CA ILE A 236 -9.23 2.16 3.94
C ILE A 236 -10.46 2.18 4.87
N VAL A 237 -10.53 1.26 5.82
CA VAL A 237 -11.60 1.24 6.84
C VAL A 237 -11.51 2.51 7.70
N CYS A 238 -10.33 2.82 8.20
CA CYS A 238 -10.05 3.94 9.10
C CYS A 238 -8.96 4.83 8.52
N PRO A 239 -9.26 5.77 7.60
CA PRO A 239 -8.26 6.67 7.03
C PRO A 239 -7.48 7.49 8.07
N TRP A 240 -8.07 7.73 9.22
CA TRP A 240 -7.45 8.43 10.37
C TRP A 240 -6.56 7.53 11.25
N LEU A 241 -6.38 6.25 10.90
CA LEU A 241 -5.66 5.27 11.72
C LEU A 241 -4.27 5.74 12.14
N PHE A 242 -3.52 6.32 11.23
CA PHE A 242 -2.16 6.81 11.50
C PHE A 242 -2.16 8.06 12.39
N ALA A 243 -3.13 8.95 12.21
CA ALA A 243 -3.27 10.17 13.01
C ALA A 243 -3.73 9.89 14.44
N CYS A 244 -4.42 8.78 14.68
CA CYS A 244 -4.91 8.36 15.99
C CYS A 244 -4.04 7.28 16.64
N TRP A 245 -2.82 7.08 16.15
CA TRP A 245 -1.96 5.97 16.59
C TRP A 245 -1.60 6.02 18.06
N ASP A 246 -1.38 7.18 18.61
CA ASP A 246 -0.92 7.37 19.99
C ASP A 246 -2.06 7.34 21.01
N GLY A 247 -3.24 6.87 20.61
CA GLY A 247 -4.39 6.64 21.50
C GLY A 247 -5.12 7.91 21.93
N ALA A 248 -4.75 9.08 21.42
CA ALA A 248 -5.53 10.30 21.67
C ALA A 248 -6.92 10.12 21.01
N PRO A 249 -8.00 10.13 21.79
CA PRO A 249 -9.34 10.05 21.23
C PRO A 249 -9.57 11.29 20.38
N ARG A 250 -9.62 11.11 19.08
CA ARG A 250 -10.12 12.12 18.15
C ARG A 250 -11.54 11.77 17.79
N GLU A 251 -12.43 12.71 18.02
CA GLU A 251 -13.75 12.62 17.44
C GLU A 251 -13.63 12.68 15.92
N VAL A 252 -14.04 11.60 15.26
CA VAL A 252 -13.94 11.49 13.80
C VAL A 252 -15.31 11.69 13.20
N ASP A 253 -15.45 12.77 12.44
CA ASP A 253 -16.63 12.97 11.60
C ASP A 253 -16.54 12.06 10.37
N HIS A 254 -17.19 10.89 10.44
CA HIS A 254 -17.21 9.89 9.38
C HIS A 254 -17.89 10.39 8.11
N ALA A 255 -18.91 11.25 8.24
CA ALA A 255 -19.58 11.85 7.09
C ALA A 255 -18.65 12.80 6.35
N ALA A 256 -17.93 13.65 7.09
CA ALA A 256 -16.95 14.56 6.52
C ALA A 256 -15.77 13.81 5.86
N VAL A 257 -15.26 12.73 6.47
CA VAL A 257 -14.20 11.91 5.86
C VAL A 257 -14.66 11.28 4.55
N TRP A 258 -15.84 10.68 4.54
CA TRP A 258 -16.41 10.07 3.34
C TRP A 258 -16.69 11.12 2.25
N GLY A 259 -17.28 12.27 2.63
CA GLY A 259 -17.56 13.39 1.73
C GLY A 259 -16.30 13.96 1.08
N ARG A 260 -15.25 14.21 1.87
CA ARG A 260 -13.95 14.68 1.34
C ARG A 260 -13.35 13.72 0.30
N LEU A 261 -13.42 12.40 0.56
CA LEU A 261 -12.96 11.46 -0.46
C LEU A 261 -13.77 11.59 -1.75
N CYS A 262 -15.10 11.74 -1.67
CA CYS A 262 -15.94 11.94 -2.84
C CYS A 262 -15.54 13.20 -3.63
N ASP A 263 -15.21 14.29 -2.93
CA ASP A 263 -14.77 15.54 -3.58
C ASP A 263 -13.44 15.32 -4.32
N TYR A 264 -12.46 14.71 -3.65
CA TYR A 264 -11.15 14.47 -4.24
C TYR A 264 -11.18 13.50 -5.42
N VAL A 265 -12.04 12.47 -5.33
CA VAL A 265 -12.23 11.53 -6.43
C VAL A 265 -12.94 12.21 -7.62
N ALA A 266 -13.91 13.10 -7.37
CA ALA A 266 -14.57 13.87 -8.43
C ALA A 266 -13.62 14.85 -9.13
N GLU A 267 -12.63 15.40 -8.40
CA GLU A 267 -11.58 16.23 -9.00
C GLU A 267 -10.62 15.43 -9.89
N ASP A 268 -10.30 14.20 -9.52
CA ASP A 268 -9.21 13.43 -10.12
C ASP A 268 -9.68 12.46 -11.21
N PHE A 269 -10.97 12.08 -11.25
CA PHE A 269 -11.47 11.05 -12.14
C PHE A 269 -12.69 11.49 -12.94
N PRO A 270 -12.87 10.98 -14.17
CA PRO A 270 -14.14 11.11 -14.91
C PRO A 270 -15.30 10.50 -14.10
N ALA A 271 -16.52 11.02 -14.28
CA ALA A 271 -17.69 10.71 -13.45
C ALA A 271 -17.93 9.21 -13.17
N ALA A 272 -17.89 8.36 -14.20
CA ALA A 272 -18.11 6.93 -14.04
C ALA A 272 -16.98 6.25 -13.23
N ALA A 273 -15.73 6.67 -13.41
CA ALA A 273 -14.59 6.18 -12.65
C ALA A 273 -14.63 6.69 -11.21
N ALA A 274 -15.05 7.95 -11.00
CA ALA A 274 -15.24 8.56 -9.70
C ALA A 274 -16.25 7.75 -8.84
N LEU A 275 -17.43 7.48 -9.39
CA LEU A 275 -18.44 6.67 -8.73
C LEU A 275 -17.88 5.30 -8.32
N ARG A 276 -17.20 4.62 -9.24
CA ARG A 276 -16.59 3.31 -8.96
C ARG A 276 -15.59 3.37 -7.80
N ARG A 277 -14.76 4.43 -7.73
CA ARG A 277 -13.79 4.60 -6.63
C ARG A 277 -14.49 4.80 -5.28
N VAL A 278 -15.55 5.59 -5.25
CA VAL A 278 -16.36 5.79 -4.04
C VAL A 278 -17.04 4.49 -3.60
N GLN A 279 -17.60 3.73 -4.54
CA GLN A 279 -18.18 2.41 -4.26
C GLN A 279 -17.14 1.43 -3.67
N MET A 280 -15.94 1.39 -4.27
CA MET A 280 -14.83 0.56 -3.77
C MET A 280 -14.38 0.98 -2.36
N PHE A 281 -14.23 2.28 -2.11
CA PHE A 281 -13.90 2.81 -0.79
C PHE A 281 -14.97 2.45 0.24
N THR A 282 -16.24 2.70 -0.09
CA THR A 282 -17.38 2.45 0.81
C THR A 282 -17.49 0.98 1.20
N LYS A 283 -17.05 0.05 0.34
CA LYS A 283 -17.00 -1.38 0.66
C LYS A 283 -16.23 -1.65 1.96
N TYR A 284 -15.11 -0.96 2.18
CA TYR A 284 -14.30 -1.09 3.40
C TYR A 284 -14.74 -0.13 4.50
N PHE A 285 -14.99 1.12 4.13
CA PHE A 285 -15.37 2.17 5.07
C PHE A 285 -16.64 1.82 5.87
N ALA A 286 -17.58 1.12 5.25
CA ALA A 286 -18.81 0.66 5.88
C ALA A 286 -18.57 -0.28 7.09
N ALA A 287 -17.39 -0.89 7.22
CA ALA A 287 -17.04 -1.71 8.38
C ALA A 287 -16.90 -0.92 9.70
N ASN A 288 -17.03 0.39 9.66
CA ASN A 288 -17.13 1.22 10.86
C ASN A 288 -18.51 1.14 11.56
N PHE A 289 -19.57 0.70 10.87
CA PHE A 289 -20.94 0.83 11.33
C PHE A 289 -21.60 -0.53 11.59
N ALA A 290 -22.42 -0.63 12.63
CA ALA A 290 -23.13 -1.85 13.02
C ALA A 290 -24.00 -2.44 11.89
N PHE A 291 -24.61 -1.61 11.05
CA PHE A 291 -25.39 -2.00 9.87
C PHE A 291 -24.74 -1.50 8.57
N GLY A 292 -23.42 -1.46 8.54
CA GLY A 292 -22.65 -0.95 7.41
C GLY A 292 -22.90 -1.66 6.08
N HIS A 293 -23.36 -2.92 6.10
CA HIS A 293 -23.77 -3.63 4.89
C HIS A 293 -24.88 -2.91 4.11
N ARG A 294 -25.82 -2.24 4.80
CA ARG A 294 -26.87 -1.43 4.16
C ARG A 294 -26.26 -0.23 3.44
N PHE A 295 -25.41 0.51 4.15
CA PHE A 295 -24.68 1.64 3.54
C PHE A 295 -23.90 1.22 2.31
N ARG A 296 -23.16 0.10 2.39
CA ARG A 296 -22.45 -0.46 1.25
C ARG A 296 -23.36 -0.76 0.06
N VAL A 297 -24.51 -1.40 0.31
CA VAL A 297 -25.48 -1.75 -0.75
C VAL A 297 -26.11 -0.51 -1.35
N GLU A 298 -26.50 0.47 -0.55
CA GLU A 298 -27.07 1.73 -1.00
C GLU A 298 -26.11 2.47 -1.94
N ILE A 299 -24.82 2.58 -1.55
CA ILE A 299 -23.83 3.24 -2.39
C ILE A 299 -23.46 2.40 -3.63
N ALA A 300 -23.36 1.06 -3.51
CA ALA A 300 -23.07 0.19 -4.64
C ALA A 300 -24.14 0.26 -5.74
N ASN A 301 -25.40 0.52 -5.38
CA ASN A 301 -26.53 0.66 -6.30
C ASN A 301 -26.80 2.11 -6.73
N ALA A 302 -25.97 3.07 -6.34
CA ALA A 302 -26.13 4.45 -6.81
C ALA A 302 -25.73 4.54 -8.31
N PRO A 303 -26.56 5.14 -9.17
CA PRO A 303 -26.29 5.23 -10.60
C PRO A 303 -25.26 6.32 -10.96
N ASN A 304 -25.06 7.29 -10.07
CA ASN A 304 -24.11 8.38 -10.22
C ASN A 304 -23.61 8.87 -8.87
N LEU A 305 -22.61 9.74 -8.88
CA LEU A 305 -21.97 10.24 -7.65
C LEU A 305 -22.89 11.14 -6.83
N GLU A 306 -23.79 11.90 -7.45
CA GLU A 306 -24.76 12.76 -6.78
C GLU A 306 -25.71 11.94 -5.94
N GLN A 307 -26.34 10.92 -6.51
CA GLN A 307 -27.22 10.01 -5.77
C GLN A 307 -26.46 9.21 -4.70
N ALA A 308 -25.19 8.87 -4.94
CA ALA A 308 -24.37 8.28 -3.88
C ALA A 308 -24.20 9.22 -2.67
N ARG A 309 -24.02 10.52 -2.92
CA ARG A 309 -23.92 11.55 -1.87
C ARG A 309 -25.26 11.73 -1.12
N GLU A 310 -26.36 11.77 -1.82
CA GLU A 310 -27.72 11.87 -1.21
C GLU A 310 -27.98 10.68 -0.27
N ARG A 311 -27.74 9.46 -0.73
CA ARG A 311 -27.91 8.24 0.08
C ARG A 311 -26.95 8.21 1.28
N ALA A 312 -25.71 8.66 1.10
CA ALA A 312 -24.76 8.78 2.21
C ALA A 312 -25.24 9.82 3.25
N HIS A 313 -25.73 10.97 2.79
CA HIS A 313 -26.30 11.98 3.68
C HIS A 313 -27.47 11.42 4.50
N GLU A 314 -28.40 10.72 3.86
CA GLU A 314 -29.51 10.07 4.56
C GLU A 314 -29.05 9.02 5.58
N PHE A 315 -28.01 8.23 5.23
CA PHE A 315 -27.44 7.24 6.14
C PHE A 315 -26.83 7.91 7.38
N PHE A 316 -26.00 8.95 7.19
CA PHE A 316 -25.34 9.64 8.29
C PHE A 316 -26.30 10.47 9.15
N ALA A 317 -27.36 11.05 8.55
CA ALA A 317 -28.40 11.78 9.29
C ALA A 317 -29.14 10.92 10.35
N ARG A 318 -29.14 9.59 10.17
CA ARG A 318 -29.71 8.63 11.14
C ARG A 318 -28.76 8.31 12.30
N SER A 319 -27.61 8.96 12.41
CA SER A 319 -26.61 8.73 13.46
C SER A 319 -26.25 7.24 13.62
N PRO A 320 -25.66 6.61 12.60
CA PRO A 320 -25.43 5.16 12.60
C PRO A 320 -24.54 4.74 13.77
N GLN A 321 -24.92 3.65 14.45
CA GLN A 321 -24.15 3.09 15.55
C GLN A 321 -22.77 2.63 15.08
N MET A 322 -21.73 3.06 15.78
CA MET A 322 -20.35 2.70 15.50
C MET A 322 -20.00 1.32 16.07
N LEU A 323 -19.17 0.57 15.34
CA LEU A 323 -18.59 -0.67 15.86
C LEU A 323 -17.37 -0.37 16.74
N ALA A 324 -17.31 -0.99 17.92
CA ALA A 324 -16.15 -0.92 18.81
C ALA A 324 -14.92 -1.58 18.16
N HIS A 325 -15.11 -2.75 17.55
CA HIS A 325 -14.04 -3.48 16.88
C HIS A 325 -14.29 -3.55 15.36
N ARG A 326 -13.30 -3.16 14.59
CA ARG A 326 -13.35 -3.13 13.14
C ARG A 326 -12.50 -4.25 12.58
N THR A 327 -12.96 -4.90 11.52
CA THR A 327 -12.22 -5.99 10.87
C THR A 327 -12.28 -5.87 9.36
N VAL A 328 -11.24 -6.36 8.72
CA VAL A 328 -11.17 -6.55 7.26
C VAL A 328 -11.40 -7.99 6.84
N ALA A 329 -11.68 -8.89 7.78
CA ALA A 329 -12.00 -10.27 7.50
C ALA A 329 -13.35 -10.37 6.77
N GLY A 330 -13.38 -11.05 5.62
CA GLY A 330 -14.60 -11.21 4.82
C GLY A 330 -14.97 -10.05 3.89
N LEU A 331 -14.14 -9.00 3.80
CA LEU A 331 -14.34 -7.85 2.92
C LEU A 331 -13.70 -8.03 1.54
#